data_803c0ac7491bd7fea8d0b1f7a011d22b
#
_entry.id   803c0ac7491bd7fea8d0b1f7a011d22b
#
_cell.length_a   1.000
_cell.length_b   1.000
_cell.length_c   1.000
_cell.angle_alpha   90.00
_cell.angle_beta   90.00
_cell.angle_gamma   90.00
#
_symmetry.space_group_name_H-M   'P 1'
#
loop_
_entity.id
_entity.type
_entity.pdbx_description
1 polymer ?
#
loop_
_entity_poly.entity_id
_entity_poly.type
_entity_poly.pdbx_seq_one_letter_code
_entity_poly.pdbx_strand_id
1 'polypeptide(L)'
;MNKFVYQTCEWDEYKVVIVSSEDRRASCRLYVYHDEPEVAVLCDLYVDKELRGHGKACAMLNGCKDIAREMGCKKIQLRSDSDDWVRQWYRRIGFTEISSQVWMEAEL
;
A
#
# COMPACT_ATOMS: atom_id res chain seq x y z
N MET A 1 -15.41 -10.98 6.70
CA MET A 1 -14.28 -11.01 5.76
C MET A 1 -14.25 -9.70 4.97
N ASN A 2 -13.11 -9.05 4.95
CA ASN A 2 -12.97 -7.80 4.19
C ASN A 2 -12.77 -8.09 2.72
N LYS A 3 -13.65 -7.58 1.88
CA LYS A 3 -13.51 -7.69 0.44
C LYS A 3 -13.06 -6.35 -0.12
N PHE A 4 -12.10 -6.43 -1.03
CA PHE A 4 -11.61 -5.26 -1.72
C PHE A 4 -11.81 -5.45 -3.21
N VAL A 5 -12.17 -4.38 -3.88
CA VAL A 5 -12.27 -4.33 -5.33
C VAL A 5 -11.09 -3.53 -5.86
N TYR A 6 -10.58 -3.91 -7.01
CA TYR A 6 -9.46 -3.19 -7.58
C TYR A 6 -9.62 -3.02 -9.08
N GLN A 7 -9.07 -1.94 -9.57
CA GLN A 7 -9.09 -1.58 -10.98
C GLN A 7 -7.68 -1.21 -11.40
N THR A 8 -7.24 -1.76 -12.52
CA THR A 8 -5.89 -1.50 -13.04
C THR A 8 -5.98 -0.55 -14.23
N CYS A 9 -5.12 0.47 -14.21
CA CYS A 9 -4.95 1.38 -15.34
C CYS A 9 -3.48 1.34 -15.75
N GLU A 10 -3.24 1.26 -17.05
CA GLU A 10 -1.88 1.19 -17.55
C GLU A 10 -1.55 2.45 -18.35
N TRP A 11 -0.40 3.05 -18.01
CA TRP A 11 0.13 4.24 -18.64
C TRP A 11 1.50 3.94 -19.23
N ASP A 12 2.06 4.86 -20.00
CA ASP A 12 3.34 4.65 -20.67
C ASP A 12 4.48 4.36 -19.69
N GLU A 13 4.50 5.02 -18.54
CA GLU A 13 5.60 4.94 -17.58
C GLU A 13 5.30 4.02 -16.40
N TYR A 14 4.03 3.76 -16.10
CA TYR A 14 3.66 2.97 -14.94
C TYR A 14 2.28 2.34 -15.09
N LYS A 15 2.06 1.36 -14.25
CA LYS A 15 0.74 0.76 -14.03
C LYS A 15 0.26 1.20 -12.66
N VAL A 16 -1.00 1.59 -12.54
CA VAL A 16 -1.59 1.91 -11.24
C VAL A 16 -2.76 0.97 -10.97
N VAL A 17 -2.79 0.45 -9.73
CA VAL A 17 -3.91 -0.35 -9.27
C VAL A 17 -4.61 0.45 -8.18
N ILE A 18 -5.87 0.76 -8.40
CA ILE A 18 -6.70 1.45 -7.42
C ILE A 18 -7.44 0.39 -6.63
N VAL A 19 -7.21 0.35 -5.32
CA VAL A 19 -7.79 -0.64 -4.42
C VAL A 19 -8.75 0.07 -3.48
N SER A 20 -9.96 -0.45 -3.35
CA SER A 20 -10.94 0.14 -2.44
C SER A 20 -11.80 -0.93 -1.80
N SER A 21 -12.36 -0.63 -0.63
CA SER A 21 -13.41 -1.45 -0.06
C SER A 21 -14.69 -1.30 -0.90
N GLU A 22 -15.60 -2.27 -0.78
CA GLU A 22 -16.85 -2.25 -1.55
C GLU A 22 -17.68 -1.00 -1.30
N ASP A 23 -17.68 -0.53 -0.06
CA ASP A 23 -18.41 0.68 0.34
C ASP A 23 -17.64 1.98 0.05
N ARG A 24 -16.41 1.87 -0.48
CA ARG A 24 -15.53 2.99 -0.81
C ARG A 24 -15.10 3.84 0.37
N ARG A 25 -15.18 3.29 1.59
CA ARG A 25 -14.77 4.00 2.80
C ARG A 25 -13.32 3.78 3.15
N ALA A 26 -12.63 2.94 2.39
CA ALA A 26 -11.19 2.74 2.48
C ALA A 26 -10.64 2.56 1.08
N SER A 27 -9.49 3.15 0.81
CA SER A 27 -8.88 3.08 -0.52
C SER A 27 -7.38 3.32 -0.45
N CYS A 28 -6.68 2.89 -1.49
CA CYS A 28 -5.28 3.21 -1.69
C CYS A 28 -4.93 2.98 -3.16
N ARG A 29 -3.70 3.30 -3.53
CA ARG A 29 -3.19 3.09 -4.89
C ARG A 29 -1.85 2.40 -4.82
N LEU A 30 -1.62 1.48 -5.75
CA LEU A 30 -0.32 0.84 -5.96
C LEU A 30 0.21 1.25 -7.32
N TYR A 31 1.40 1.79 -7.35
CA TYR A 31 2.10 2.14 -8.59
C TYR A 31 3.23 1.15 -8.82
N VAL A 32 3.34 0.67 -10.06
CA VAL A 32 4.48 -0.14 -10.48
C VAL A 32 5.03 0.51 -11.74
N TYR A 33 6.23 1.07 -11.63
CA TYR A 33 6.89 1.71 -12.76
C TYR A 33 7.50 0.66 -13.68
N HIS A 34 7.41 0.87 -14.99
CA HIS A 34 7.88 -0.12 -15.97
C HIS A 34 9.39 -0.33 -15.93
N ASP A 35 10.15 0.68 -15.48
CA ASP A 35 11.59 0.56 -15.31
C ASP A 35 12.00 -0.05 -13.96
N GLU A 36 11.04 -0.27 -13.06
CA GLU A 36 11.27 -0.91 -11.76
C GLU A 36 10.15 -1.92 -11.46
N PRO A 37 10.00 -2.98 -12.27
CA PRO A 37 8.82 -3.85 -12.16
C PRO A 37 8.77 -4.71 -10.91
N GLU A 38 9.85 -4.78 -10.15
CA GLU A 38 9.91 -5.58 -8.92
C GLU A 38 9.44 -4.81 -7.69
N VAL A 39 9.16 -3.52 -7.83
CA VAL A 39 8.81 -2.65 -6.70
C VAL A 39 7.40 -2.08 -6.89
N ALA A 40 6.55 -2.31 -5.92
CA ALA A 40 5.25 -1.65 -5.85
C ALA A 40 5.34 -0.47 -4.89
N VAL A 41 4.77 0.67 -5.27
CA VAL A 41 4.76 1.88 -4.43
C VAL A 41 3.33 2.14 -3.98
N LEU A 42 3.12 2.09 -2.67
CA LEU A 42 1.81 2.33 -2.07
C LEU A 42 1.62 3.83 -1.83
N CYS A 43 0.50 4.35 -2.28
CA CYS A 43 0.15 5.75 -2.12
C CYS A 43 -1.29 5.92 -1.64
N ASP A 44 -1.56 7.03 -0.99
CA ASP A 44 -2.91 7.49 -0.66
C ASP A 44 -3.73 6.47 0.13
N LEU A 45 -3.11 5.81 1.11
CA LEU A 45 -3.84 4.91 2.00
C LEU A 45 -4.80 5.72 2.85
N TYR A 46 -6.08 5.47 2.69
CA TYR A 46 -7.13 6.19 3.38
C TYR A 46 -8.15 5.22 3.97
N VAL A 47 -8.54 5.46 5.20
CA VAL A 47 -9.62 4.76 5.87
C VAL A 47 -10.50 5.81 6.53
N ASP A 48 -11.82 5.76 6.28
CA ASP A 48 -12.76 6.68 6.91
C ASP A 48 -12.55 6.71 8.41
N LYS A 49 -12.64 7.91 8.99
CA LYS A 49 -12.39 8.15 10.40
C LYS A 49 -13.16 7.20 11.31
N GLU A 50 -14.40 6.92 10.98
CA GLU A 50 -15.28 6.05 11.77
C GLU A 50 -14.85 4.58 11.75
N LEU A 51 -14.07 4.18 10.74
CA LEU A 51 -13.62 2.79 10.57
C LEU A 51 -12.19 2.57 11.10
N ARG A 52 -11.52 3.61 11.56
CA ARG A 52 -10.14 3.50 12.05
C ARG A 52 -10.12 2.75 13.38
N GLY A 53 -9.01 2.02 13.61
CA GLY A 53 -8.86 1.25 14.82
C GLY A 53 -9.49 -0.13 14.80
N HIS A 54 -10.02 -0.56 13.66
CA HIS A 54 -10.70 -1.85 13.53
C HIS A 54 -9.98 -2.82 12.58
N GLY A 55 -8.71 -2.57 12.29
CA GLY A 55 -7.90 -3.44 11.44
C GLY A 55 -8.16 -3.29 9.95
N LYS A 56 -8.93 -2.32 9.51
CA LYS A 56 -9.27 -2.12 8.10
C LYS A 56 -8.03 -1.77 7.27
N ALA A 57 -7.18 -0.88 7.79
CA ALA A 57 -5.96 -0.49 7.09
C ALA A 57 -5.01 -1.67 6.95
N CYS A 58 -4.86 -2.47 7.99
CA CYS A 58 -4.04 -3.69 7.97
C CYS A 58 -4.54 -4.69 6.94
N ALA A 59 -5.85 -4.91 6.91
CA ALA A 59 -6.47 -5.81 5.95
C ALA A 59 -6.25 -5.33 4.51
N MET A 60 -6.42 -4.03 4.28
CA MET A 60 -6.19 -3.43 2.97
C MET A 60 -4.74 -3.56 2.55
N LEU A 61 -3.81 -3.31 3.47
CA LEU A 61 -2.39 -3.43 3.20
C LEU A 61 -2.00 -4.86 2.83
N ASN A 62 -2.56 -5.85 3.54
CA ASN A 62 -2.34 -7.25 3.20
C ASN A 62 -2.89 -7.59 1.81
N GLY A 63 -4.05 -7.05 1.47
CA GLY A 63 -4.61 -7.19 0.12
C GLY A 63 -3.70 -6.59 -0.93
N CYS A 64 -3.13 -5.42 -0.67
CA CYS A 64 -2.16 -4.78 -1.56
C CYS A 64 -0.90 -5.61 -1.74
N LYS A 65 -0.40 -6.22 -0.67
CA LYS A 65 0.75 -7.12 -0.76
C LYS A 65 0.46 -8.32 -1.66
N ASP A 66 -0.73 -8.90 -1.53
CA ASP A 66 -1.14 -10.01 -2.38
C ASP A 66 -1.21 -9.60 -3.85
N ILE A 67 -1.80 -8.44 -4.13
CA ILE A 67 -1.87 -7.90 -5.49
C ILE A 67 -0.47 -7.67 -6.05
N ALA A 68 0.41 -7.08 -5.26
CA ALA A 68 1.78 -6.81 -5.68
C ALA A 68 2.54 -8.10 -5.99
N ARG A 69 2.36 -9.15 -5.17
CA ARG A 69 2.97 -10.47 -5.44
C ARG A 69 2.45 -11.05 -6.76
N GLU A 70 1.16 -10.96 -7.01
CA GLU A 70 0.57 -11.43 -8.27
C GLU A 70 1.12 -10.70 -9.48
N MET A 71 1.51 -9.43 -9.31
CA MET A 71 2.11 -8.63 -10.36
C MET A 71 3.60 -8.92 -10.55
N GLY A 72 4.18 -9.80 -9.74
CA GLY A 72 5.60 -10.15 -9.82
C GLY A 72 6.52 -9.25 -9.01
N CYS A 73 5.98 -8.39 -8.18
CA CYS A 73 6.79 -7.52 -7.34
C CYS A 73 7.42 -8.31 -6.19
N LYS A 74 8.61 -7.89 -5.78
CA LYS A 74 9.36 -8.52 -4.69
C LYS A 74 9.34 -7.69 -3.42
N LYS A 75 9.01 -6.41 -3.53
CA LYS A 75 8.91 -5.53 -2.36
C LYS A 75 7.88 -4.45 -2.60
N ILE A 76 7.41 -3.88 -1.51
CA ILE A 76 6.48 -2.77 -1.51
C ILE A 76 7.09 -1.63 -0.72
N GLN A 77 7.05 -0.44 -1.28
CA GLN A 77 7.58 0.77 -0.68
C GLN A 77 6.45 1.77 -0.45
N LEU A 78 6.64 2.62 0.53
CA LEU A 78 5.71 3.71 0.79
C LEU A 78 6.48 4.88 1.42
N ARG A 79 5.86 6.03 1.37
CA ARG A 79 6.30 7.20 2.11
C ARG A 79 5.37 7.38 3.28
N SER A 80 5.88 7.18 4.50
CA SER A 80 5.06 7.33 5.70
C SER A 80 4.91 8.81 6.05
N ASP A 81 3.97 9.09 6.95
CA ASP A 81 3.88 10.41 7.57
C ASP A 81 5.11 10.62 8.46
N SER A 82 5.45 11.89 8.73
CA SER A 82 6.57 12.24 9.58
C SER A 82 6.32 11.93 11.07
N ASP A 83 5.08 11.67 11.45
CA ASP A 83 4.73 11.36 12.83
C ASP A 83 5.29 10.00 13.26
N ASP A 84 5.92 9.95 14.41
CA ASP A 84 6.57 8.74 14.91
C ASP A 84 5.61 7.57 15.07
N TRP A 85 4.38 7.81 15.53
CA TRP A 85 3.43 6.73 15.75
C TRP A 85 3.03 6.04 14.45
N VAL A 86 2.97 6.80 13.35
CA VAL A 86 2.68 6.24 12.03
C VAL A 86 3.80 5.32 11.58
N ARG A 87 5.06 5.77 11.72
CA ARG A 87 6.22 4.95 11.34
C ARG A 87 6.31 3.69 12.21
N GLN A 88 6.03 3.81 13.50
CA GLN A 88 6.01 2.66 14.41
C GLN A 88 4.93 1.65 14.01
N TRP A 89 3.78 2.15 13.57
CA TRP A 89 2.71 1.29 13.09
C TRP A 89 3.17 0.49 11.86
N TYR A 90 3.81 1.15 10.89
CA TYR A 90 4.34 0.46 9.71
C TYR A 90 5.43 -0.55 10.09
N ARG A 91 6.31 -0.24 11.03
CA ARG A 91 7.33 -1.19 11.50
C ARG A 91 6.68 -2.45 12.07
N ARG A 92 5.63 -2.31 12.84
CA ARG A 92 4.94 -3.46 13.44
C ARG A 92 4.35 -4.40 12.39
N ILE A 93 4.01 -3.90 11.23
CA ILE A 93 3.42 -4.71 10.17
C ILE A 93 4.44 -5.09 9.09
N GLY A 94 5.73 -4.94 9.37
CA GLY A 94 6.79 -5.51 8.54
C GLY A 94 7.55 -4.54 7.66
N PHE A 95 7.33 -3.25 7.78
CA PHE A 95 8.09 -2.26 7.01
C PHE A 95 9.32 -1.80 7.76
N THR A 96 10.39 -1.52 7.03
CA THR A 96 11.64 -0.97 7.56
C THR A 96 11.98 0.33 6.84
N GLU A 97 12.66 1.22 7.52
CA GLU A 97 13.09 2.48 6.92
C GLU A 97 14.25 2.24 5.98
N ILE A 98 14.18 2.86 4.78
CA ILE A 98 15.21 2.72 3.76
C ILE A 98 15.97 4.02 3.52
N SER A 99 15.58 5.10 4.19
CA SER A 99 16.26 6.38 4.10
C SER A 99 16.12 7.12 5.41
N SER A 100 16.85 8.21 5.56
CA SER A 100 16.75 9.08 6.73
C SER A 100 15.43 9.84 6.77
N GLN A 101 14.64 9.79 5.72
CA GLN A 101 13.36 10.45 5.63
C GLN A 101 12.24 9.50 6.03
N VAL A 102 11.18 9.46 5.26
CA VAL A 102 9.96 8.74 5.60
C VAL A 102 9.68 7.55 4.67
N TRP A 103 10.64 7.23 3.81
CA TRP A 103 10.48 6.08 2.92
C TRP A 103 10.71 4.78 3.66
N MET A 104 9.83 3.83 3.44
CA MET A 104 9.86 2.52 4.07
C MET A 104 9.55 1.44 3.05
N GLU A 105 10.03 0.23 3.31
CA GLU A 105 9.74 -0.90 2.44
C GLU A 105 9.52 -2.18 3.24
N ALA A 106 8.80 -3.12 2.64
CA ALA A 106 8.65 -4.47 3.14
C ALA A 106 8.90 -5.45 2.01
N GLU A 107 9.51 -6.57 2.35
CA GLU A 107 9.65 -7.68 1.41
C GLU A 107 8.28 -8.35 1.22
N LEU A 108 8.03 -8.79 0.03
CA LEU A 108 6.78 -9.45 -0.32
C LEU A 108 6.91 -10.97 -0.31
#